data_80c888d338d23c8e0966d01f6ac12c16
#
_entry.id   80c888d338d23c8e0966d01f6ac12c16
#
_cell.length_a   1.000
_cell.length_b   1.000
_cell.length_c   1.000
_cell.angle_alpha   90.00
_cell.angle_beta   90.00
_cell.angle_gamma   90.00
#
_symmetry.space_group_name_H-M   'P 1'
#
loop_
_entity.id
_entity.type
_entity.pdbx_description
1 polymer ?
#
loop_
_entity_poly.entity_id
_entity_poly.type
_entity_poly.pdbx_seq_one_letter_code
_entity_poly.pdbx_strand_id
1 'polypeptide(L)'
;MNKTKILSVLALLLLTTPLWAQSERKKVDGVAAVVGDYLILESDIDKAYIDLNQQEVDTKNITRCQMLGKLMEDKLYAHQAVQDSVKLTDAEVREQVNQRIEYLTAQLGGDIKKLLEFYKKDDEQSMREELFTLFKVNTLAQRMRQQIVKDVEVTPEEVRNFFNAIPADERPHFGTELEIAQIVVNPVAPPSAVQKVIDLLNDIKKDVEENGM
;
A
#
# COMPACT_ATOMS: atom_id res chain seq x y z
N MET A 1 12.61 26.30 72.93
CA MET A 1 11.70 25.66 71.98
C MET A 1 11.70 24.17 72.26
N ASN A 2 10.65 23.61 72.77
CA ASN A 2 10.64 22.24 73.30
C ASN A 2 10.88 21.21 72.20
N LYS A 3 11.85 20.31 72.43
CA LYS A 3 12.20 19.22 71.49
C LYS A 3 11.01 18.40 71.00
N THR A 4 9.97 18.28 71.82
CA THR A 4 8.70 17.61 71.47
C THR A 4 7.90 18.36 70.42
N LYS A 5 7.91 19.71 70.38
CA LYS A 5 7.21 20.52 69.39
C LYS A 5 7.92 20.46 68.03
N ILE A 6 9.26 20.38 68.03
CA ILE A 6 10.03 20.21 66.78
C ILE A 6 9.79 18.84 66.16
N LEU A 7 9.71 17.79 67.02
CA LEU A 7 9.48 16.41 66.57
C LEU A 7 8.05 16.27 65.99
N SER A 8 7.04 16.92 66.56
CA SER A 8 5.66 16.88 66.03
C SER A 8 5.51 17.65 64.72
N VAL A 9 6.23 18.74 64.51
CA VAL A 9 6.24 19.50 63.22
C VAL A 9 6.97 18.70 62.13
N LEU A 10 8.05 18.00 62.49
CA LEU A 10 8.80 17.18 61.55
C LEU A 10 7.98 15.94 61.14
N ALA A 11 7.22 15.32 62.05
CA ALA A 11 6.30 14.24 61.76
C ALA A 11 5.13 14.66 60.85
N LEU A 12 4.60 15.89 61.08
CA LEU A 12 3.53 16.48 60.25
C LEU A 12 4.00 16.75 58.81
N LEU A 13 5.27 17.20 58.65
CA LEU A 13 5.88 17.48 57.34
C LEU A 13 6.13 16.21 56.53
N LEU A 14 6.46 15.07 57.18
CA LEU A 14 6.63 13.78 56.55
C LEU A 14 5.33 13.13 56.04
N LEU A 15 4.17 13.52 56.63
CA LEU A 15 2.86 13.02 56.21
C LEU A 15 2.29 13.70 54.97
N THR A 16 2.89 14.83 54.52
CA THR A 16 2.39 15.59 53.36
C THR A 16 3.09 15.25 52.03
N THR A 17 4.13 14.43 52.07
CA THR A 17 4.93 14.09 50.84
C THR A 17 4.33 13.06 49.87
N PRO A 18 3.36 12.21 50.21
CA PRO A 18 2.89 11.21 49.22
C PRO A 18 1.83 11.71 48.23
N LEU A 19 1.30 12.94 48.36
CA LEU A 19 0.22 13.39 47.48
C LEU A 19 0.65 13.81 46.06
N TRP A 20 1.94 13.90 45.79
CA TRP A 20 2.46 14.33 44.47
C TRP A 20 2.94 13.19 43.58
N ALA A 21 2.80 11.94 44.04
CA ALA A 21 3.24 10.74 43.28
C ALA A 21 2.13 10.10 42.42
N GLN A 22 1.04 10.81 42.10
CA GLN A 22 0.14 10.37 41.05
C GLN A 22 0.75 10.76 39.71
N SER A 23 1.63 9.90 39.21
CA SER A 23 2.01 9.89 37.80
C SER A 23 0.73 9.88 36.97
N GLU A 24 0.48 10.93 36.20
CA GLU A 24 -0.59 10.94 35.21
C GLU A 24 -0.45 9.66 34.37
N ARG A 25 -1.43 8.78 34.49
CA ARG A 25 -1.50 7.59 33.63
C ARG A 25 -1.72 8.09 32.21
N LYS A 26 -0.65 8.28 31.46
CA LYS A 26 -0.73 8.62 30.04
C LYS A 26 -1.39 7.44 29.34
N LYS A 27 -2.60 7.65 28.83
CA LYS A 27 -3.26 6.66 27.97
C LYS A 27 -2.36 6.43 26.75
N VAL A 28 -1.75 5.28 26.64
CA VAL A 28 -0.84 4.95 25.55
C VAL A 28 -1.63 4.77 24.25
N ASP A 29 -2.75 4.03 24.32
CA ASP A 29 -3.70 3.85 23.21
C ASP A 29 -5.03 3.35 23.79
N GLY A 30 -6.10 3.35 22.99
CA GLY A 30 -7.43 2.86 23.38
C GLY A 30 -7.96 1.88 22.35
N VAL A 31 -8.72 0.88 22.84
CA VAL A 31 -9.48 0.03 21.94
C VAL A 31 -10.72 0.79 21.48
N ALA A 32 -10.81 1.06 20.18
CA ALA A 32 -11.95 1.71 19.56
C ALA A 32 -13.06 0.72 19.20
N ALA A 33 -12.69 -0.47 18.71
CA ALA A 33 -13.63 -1.55 18.38
C ALA A 33 -12.96 -2.92 18.40
N VAL A 34 -13.81 -3.96 18.43
CA VAL A 34 -13.41 -5.36 18.26
C VAL A 34 -14.30 -5.98 17.20
N VAL A 35 -13.72 -6.66 16.22
CA VAL A 35 -14.45 -7.34 15.14
C VAL A 35 -13.89 -8.75 14.98
N GLY A 36 -14.64 -9.76 15.41
CA GLY A 36 -14.13 -11.13 15.52
C GLY A 36 -12.87 -11.18 16.39
N ASP A 37 -11.77 -11.66 15.83
CA ASP A 37 -10.48 -11.77 16.51
C ASP A 37 -9.59 -10.51 16.32
N TYR A 38 -10.10 -9.47 15.65
CA TYR A 38 -9.35 -8.26 15.34
C TYR A 38 -9.68 -7.11 16.27
N LEU A 39 -8.63 -6.48 16.81
CA LEU A 39 -8.71 -5.24 17.55
C LEU A 39 -8.52 -4.06 16.59
N ILE A 40 -9.25 -2.97 16.82
CA ILE A 40 -9.05 -1.69 16.20
C ILE A 40 -8.74 -0.68 17.30
N LEU A 41 -7.57 -0.07 17.22
CA LEU A 41 -7.10 0.90 18.18
C LEU A 41 -7.46 2.32 17.73
N GLU A 42 -7.48 3.27 18.67
CA GLU A 42 -7.66 4.69 18.35
C GLU A 42 -6.56 5.18 17.38
N SER A 43 -5.32 4.71 17.59
CA SER A 43 -4.19 5.02 16.71
C SER A 43 -4.35 4.48 15.29
N ASP A 44 -5.10 3.39 15.09
CA ASP A 44 -5.33 2.84 13.75
C ASP A 44 -6.23 3.76 12.93
N ILE A 45 -7.19 4.42 13.58
CA ILE A 45 -8.03 5.43 12.93
C ILE A 45 -7.16 6.61 12.48
N ASP A 46 -6.25 7.07 13.34
CA ASP A 46 -5.36 8.19 13.02
C ASP A 46 -4.39 7.83 11.87
N LYS A 47 -3.85 6.60 11.87
CA LYS A 47 -3.02 6.07 10.77
C LYS A 47 -3.81 6.02 9.45
N ALA A 48 -5.06 5.58 9.47
CA ALA A 48 -5.90 5.52 8.28
C ALA A 48 -6.13 6.90 7.65
N TYR A 49 -6.29 7.96 8.46
CA TYR A 49 -6.33 9.33 7.94
C TYR A 49 -5.01 9.76 7.29
N ILE A 50 -3.88 9.41 7.91
CA ILE A 50 -2.55 9.71 7.35
C ILE A 50 -2.37 9.01 6.01
N ASP A 51 -2.73 7.74 5.91
CA ASP A 51 -2.60 6.95 4.68
C ASP A 51 -3.47 7.52 3.55
N LEU A 52 -4.71 7.92 3.82
CA LEU A 52 -5.57 8.56 2.82
C LEU A 52 -5.02 9.91 2.35
N ASN A 53 -4.50 10.73 3.27
CA ASN A 53 -3.87 12.00 2.91
C ASN A 53 -2.61 11.81 2.04
N GLN A 54 -1.83 10.75 2.27
CA GLN A 54 -0.68 10.40 1.43
C GLN A 54 -1.08 9.94 0.02
N GLN A 55 -2.29 9.42 -0.14
CA GLN A 55 -2.89 9.06 -1.41
C GLN A 55 -3.62 10.23 -2.09
N GLU A 56 -3.46 11.46 -1.57
CA GLU A 56 -4.11 12.69 -2.05
C GLU A 56 -5.66 12.62 -2.02
N VAL A 57 -6.22 11.76 -1.19
CA VAL A 57 -7.67 11.68 -0.98
C VAL A 57 -8.10 12.80 -0.03
N ASP A 58 -9.11 13.59 -0.42
CA ASP A 58 -9.67 14.64 0.46
C ASP A 58 -10.41 13.99 1.64
N THR A 59 -9.83 14.12 2.83
CA THR A 59 -10.38 13.56 4.08
C THR A 59 -11.27 14.53 4.85
N LYS A 60 -11.47 15.79 4.37
CA LYS A 60 -12.21 16.83 5.10
C LYS A 60 -13.65 16.44 5.42
N ASN A 61 -14.27 15.66 4.54
CA ASN A 61 -15.65 15.24 4.68
C ASN A 61 -15.81 13.86 5.34
N ILE A 62 -14.70 13.19 5.68
CA ILE A 62 -14.71 11.87 6.30
C ILE A 62 -14.67 12.04 7.82
N THR A 63 -15.74 11.68 8.49
CA THR A 63 -15.79 11.74 9.95
C THR A 63 -15.04 10.55 10.59
N ARG A 64 -14.58 10.74 11.84
CA ARG A 64 -13.93 9.67 12.61
C ARG A 64 -14.79 8.40 12.71
N CYS A 65 -16.11 8.56 12.82
CA CYS A 65 -17.06 7.44 12.87
C CYS A 65 -17.10 6.69 11.53
N GLN A 66 -17.10 7.40 10.40
CA GLN A 66 -17.04 6.77 9.07
C GLN A 66 -15.73 6.04 8.85
N MET A 67 -14.60 6.62 9.29
CA MET A 67 -13.30 5.95 9.23
C MET A 67 -13.27 4.68 10.07
N LEU A 68 -13.77 4.72 11.30
CA LEU A 68 -13.92 3.54 12.14
C LEU A 68 -14.82 2.49 11.47
N GLY A 69 -15.96 2.91 10.92
CA GLY A 69 -16.86 2.02 10.18
C GLY A 69 -16.15 1.29 9.03
N LYS A 70 -15.31 2.02 8.27
CA LYS A 70 -14.50 1.44 7.18
C LYS A 70 -13.49 0.41 7.69
N LEU A 71 -12.78 0.73 8.77
CA LEU A 71 -11.83 -0.21 9.39
C LEU A 71 -12.53 -1.45 9.94
N MET A 72 -13.73 -1.28 10.54
CA MET A 72 -14.54 -2.42 11.01
C MET A 72 -15.00 -3.30 9.85
N GLU A 73 -15.44 -2.70 8.75
CA GLU A 73 -15.84 -3.41 7.53
C GLU A 73 -14.68 -4.24 6.97
N ASP A 74 -13.48 -3.67 6.87
CA ASP A 74 -12.30 -4.39 6.39
C ASP A 74 -11.92 -5.57 7.30
N LYS A 75 -12.02 -5.39 8.63
CA LYS A 75 -11.80 -6.49 9.58
C LYS A 75 -12.89 -7.56 9.51
N LEU A 76 -14.15 -7.18 9.25
CA LEU A 76 -15.25 -8.10 9.05
C LEU A 76 -15.03 -8.99 7.83
N TYR A 77 -14.64 -8.39 6.69
CA TYR A 77 -14.30 -9.15 5.49
C TYR A 77 -13.13 -10.10 5.73
N ALA A 78 -12.08 -9.65 6.43
CA ALA A 78 -10.95 -10.51 6.75
C ALA A 78 -11.35 -11.68 7.65
N HIS A 79 -12.20 -11.45 8.65
CA HIS A 79 -12.73 -12.49 9.53
C HIS A 79 -13.55 -13.49 8.73
N GLN A 80 -14.49 -13.02 7.90
CA GLN A 80 -15.31 -13.87 7.06
C GLN A 80 -14.48 -14.68 6.07
N ALA A 81 -13.41 -14.09 5.49
CA ALA A 81 -12.50 -14.79 4.61
C ALA A 81 -11.85 -16.03 5.27
N VAL A 82 -11.53 -15.93 6.57
CA VAL A 82 -11.00 -17.06 7.34
C VAL A 82 -12.08 -18.13 7.54
N GLN A 83 -13.32 -17.73 7.88
CA GLN A 83 -14.45 -18.66 8.05
C GLN A 83 -14.77 -19.40 6.74
N ASP A 84 -14.75 -18.71 5.62
CA ASP A 84 -15.02 -19.28 4.29
C ASP A 84 -13.80 -19.98 3.69
N SER A 85 -12.71 -20.11 4.44
CA SER A 85 -11.46 -20.76 3.99
C SER A 85 -10.91 -20.18 2.70
N VAL A 86 -10.98 -18.87 2.54
CA VAL A 86 -10.41 -18.15 1.38
C VAL A 86 -8.90 -18.44 1.33
N LYS A 87 -8.44 -18.97 0.19
CA LYS A 87 -7.05 -19.39 0.03
C LYS A 87 -6.09 -18.19 0.06
N LEU A 88 -5.21 -18.17 1.02
CA LEU A 88 -4.08 -17.26 1.12
C LEU A 88 -2.95 -18.00 1.86
N THR A 89 -1.79 -18.11 1.25
CA THR A 89 -0.62 -18.75 1.87
C THR A 89 0.27 -17.71 2.54
N ASP A 90 0.92 -18.09 3.63
CA ASP A 90 1.88 -17.22 4.30
C ASP A 90 3.08 -16.89 3.40
N ALA A 91 3.42 -17.76 2.44
CA ALA A 91 4.47 -17.51 1.45
C ALA A 91 4.10 -16.34 0.53
N GLU A 92 2.85 -16.28 0.03
CA GLU A 92 2.37 -15.15 -0.79
C GLU A 92 2.43 -13.83 -0.02
N VAL A 93 2.02 -13.84 1.26
CA VAL A 93 2.07 -12.62 2.08
C VAL A 93 3.51 -12.18 2.33
N ARG A 94 4.43 -13.11 2.62
CA ARG A 94 5.85 -12.79 2.83
C ARG A 94 6.47 -12.20 1.56
N GLU A 95 6.12 -12.71 0.40
CA GLU A 95 6.59 -12.18 -0.88
C GLU A 95 6.11 -10.73 -1.09
N GLN A 96 4.84 -10.43 -0.81
CA GLN A 96 4.31 -9.07 -0.87
C GLN A 96 5.06 -8.12 0.10
N VAL A 97 5.35 -8.59 1.31
CA VAL A 97 6.14 -7.83 2.30
C VAL A 97 7.55 -7.56 1.78
N ASN A 98 8.23 -8.57 1.21
CA ASN A 98 9.56 -8.42 0.63
C ASN A 98 9.57 -7.35 -0.46
N GLN A 99 8.68 -7.47 -1.44
CA GLN A 99 8.55 -6.52 -2.54
C GLN A 99 8.28 -5.10 -2.04
N ARG A 100 7.43 -4.96 -1.01
CA ARG A 100 7.14 -3.65 -0.42
C ARG A 100 8.35 -3.04 0.26
N ILE A 101 9.09 -3.83 1.04
CA ILE A 101 10.31 -3.38 1.72
C ILE A 101 11.38 -2.99 0.70
N GLU A 102 11.61 -3.81 -0.32
CA GLU A 102 12.55 -3.51 -1.40
C GLU A 102 12.20 -2.21 -2.12
N TYR A 103 10.93 -2.05 -2.49
CA TYR A 103 10.44 -0.83 -3.13
C TYR A 103 10.69 0.41 -2.27
N LEU A 104 10.29 0.37 -0.99
CA LEU A 104 10.46 1.51 -0.08
C LEU A 104 11.94 1.79 0.21
N THR A 105 12.75 0.74 0.37
CA THR A 105 14.20 0.88 0.58
C THR A 105 14.88 1.53 -0.63
N ALA A 106 14.49 1.14 -1.84
CA ALA A 106 15.00 1.73 -3.07
C ALA A 106 14.67 3.23 -3.16
N GLN A 107 13.46 3.64 -2.77
CA GLN A 107 13.06 5.05 -2.73
C GLN A 107 13.89 5.89 -1.73
N LEU A 108 14.37 5.26 -0.67
CA LEU A 108 15.20 5.91 0.36
C LEU A 108 16.72 5.79 0.09
N GLY A 109 17.10 5.42 -1.14
CA GLY A 109 18.50 5.32 -1.58
C GLY A 109 19.18 4.00 -1.24
N GLY A 110 18.41 2.93 -1.03
CA GLY A 110 18.92 1.56 -0.81
C GLY A 110 19.31 1.25 0.63
N ASP A 111 19.08 2.16 1.58
CA ASP A 111 19.45 1.99 2.98
C ASP A 111 18.25 1.62 3.86
N ILE A 112 18.22 0.36 4.29
CA ILE A 112 17.17 -0.17 5.18
C ILE A 112 17.11 0.57 6.53
N LYS A 113 18.21 1.12 7.02
CA LYS A 113 18.22 1.86 8.29
C LYS A 113 17.37 3.11 8.22
N LYS A 114 17.40 3.82 7.10
CA LYS A 114 16.54 4.99 6.88
C LYS A 114 15.04 4.61 6.86
N LEU A 115 14.73 3.43 6.34
CA LEU A 115 13.37 2.89 6.37
C LEU A 115 12.93 2.59 7.80
N LEU A 116 13.79 1.95 8.61
CA LEU A 116 13.51 1.67 10.02
C LEU A 116 13.32 2.96 10.83
N GLU A 117 14.16 3.95 10.63
CA GLU A 117 14.02 5.27 11.26
C GLU A 117 12.70 5.95 10.87
N PHE A 118 12.34 5.91 9.58
CA PHE A 118 11.09 6.49 9.07
C PHE A 118 9.86 5.85 9.71
N TYR A 119 9.85 4.52 9.84
CA TYR A 119 8.76 3.78 10.48
C TYR A 119 8.90 3.68 12.01
N LYS A 120 9.93 4.27 12.59
CA LYS A 120 10.24 4.24 14.03
C LYS A 120 10.29 2.81 14.57
N LYS A 121 10.99 1.93 13.85
CA LYS A 121 11.19 0.53 14.23
C LYS A 121 12.63 0.29 14.67
N ASP A 122 12.77 -0.54 15.70
CA ASP A 122 14.07 -0.86 16.27
C ASP A 122 14.85 -1.87 15.41
N ASP A 123 14.13 -2.76 14.73
CA ASP A 123 14.69 -3.81 13.90
C ASP A 123 13.83 -4.18 12.69
N GLU A 124 14.47 -4.78 11.68
CA GLU A 124 13.81 -5.19 10.44
C GLU A 124 12.80 -6.33 10.66
N GLN A 125 13.08 -7.26 11.59
CA GLN A 125 12.21 -8.41 11.84
C GLN A 125 10.85 -7.94 12.39
N SER A 126 10.86 -7.06 13.37
CA SER A 126 9.65 -6.47 13.95
C SER A 126 8.81 -5.73 12.89
N MET A 127 9.48 -4.97 12.00
CA MET A 127 8.80 -4.30 10.88
C MET A 127 8.18 -5.31 9.91
N ARG A 128 8.89 -6.40 9.58
CA ARG A 128 8.39 -7.45 8.70
C ARG A 128 7.17 -8.17 9.27
N GLU A 129 7.15 -8.44 10.56
CA GLU A 129 6.03 -9.10 11.24
C GLU A 129 4.78 -8.20 11.29
N GLU A 130 4.97 -6.90 11.53
CA GLU A 130 3.85 -5.95 11.48
C GLU A 130 3.29 -5.82 10.06
N LEU A 131 4.14 -5.67 9.06
CA LEU A 131 3.73 -5.63 7.66
C LEU A 131 3.06 -6.94 7.23
N PHE A 132 3.58 -8.09 7.66
CA PHE A 132 2.98 -9.38 7.38
C PHE A 132 1.54 -9.46 7.91
N THR A 133 1.33 -9.05 9.15
CA THR A 133 -0.01 -9.04 9.75
C THR A 133 -0.94 -8.09 9.01
N LEU A 134 -0.47 -6.90 8.67
CA LEU A 134 -1.24 -5.90 7.93
C LEU A 134 -1.61 -6.42 6.52
N PHE A 135 -0.64 -6.92 5.77
CA PHE A 135 -0.87 -7.44 4.41
C PHE A 135 -1.80 -8.65 4.42
N LYS A 136 -1.64 -9.56 5.39
CA LYS A 136 -2.50 -10.75 5.53
C LYS A 136 -3.97 -10.34 5.68
N VAL A 137 -4.25 -9.43 6.59
CA VAL A 137 -5.62 -8.94 6.84
C VAL A 137 -6.18 -8.23 5.61
N ASN A 138 -5.41 -7.32 5.00
CA ASN A 138 -5.85 -6.56 3.83
C ASN A 138 -6.11 -7.47 2.62
N THR A 139 -5.23 -8.46 2.38
CA THR A 139 -5.39 -9.40 1.25
C THR A 139 -6.60 -10.31 1.47
N LEU A 140 -6.83 -10.81 2.70
CA LEU A 140 -8.02 -11.59 3.02
C LEU A 140 -9.30 -10.78 2.79
N ALA A 141 -9.35 -9.54 3.29
CA ALA A 141 -10.50 -8.66 3.08
C ALA A 141 -10.77 -8.39 1.60
N GLN A 142 -9.71 -8.14 0.83
CA GLN A 142 -9.82 -7.91 -0.61
C GLN A 142 -10.32 -9.15 -1.36
N ARG A 143 -9.77 -10.34 -1.07
CA ARG A 143 -10.19 -11.60 -1.70
C ARG A 143 -11.64 -11.93 -1.35
N MET A 144 -12.06 -11.67 -0.11
CA MET A 144 -13.44 -11.87 0.31
C MET A 144 -14.40 -10.97 -0.46
N ARG A 145 -14.09 -9.68 -0.58
CA ARG A 145 -14.88 -8.75 -1.42
C ARG A 145 -15.00 -9.24 -2.85
N GLN A 146 -13.88 -9.66 -3.46
CA GLN A 146 -13.88 -10.23 -4.82
C GLN A 146 -14.76 -11.48 -4.92
N GLN A 147 -14.72 -12.35 -3.90
CA GLN A 147 -15.53 -13.57 -3.88
C GLN A 147 -17.04 -13.26 -3.79
N ILE A 148 -17.44 -12.26 -3.00
CA ILE A 148 -18.83 -11.84 -2.86
C ILE A 148 -19.39 -11.32 -4.19
N VAL A 149 -18.59 -10.54 -4.93
CA VAL A 149 -19.05 -9.94 -6.19
C VAL A 149 -18.76 -10.79 -7.43
N LYS A 150 -18.12 -11.95 -7.27
CA LYS A 150 -17.67 -12.80 -8.39
C LYS A 150 -18.78 -13.18 -9.36
N ASP A 151 -19.97 -13.44 -8.83
CA ASP A 151 -21.12 -13.91 -9.59
C ASP A 151 -22.12 -12.77 -9.91
N VAL A 152 -21.72 -11.50 -9.65
CA VAL A 152 -22.52 -10.33 -9.97
C VAL A 152 -22.30 -9.96 -11.43
N GLU A 153 -23.28 -10.20 -12.26
CA GLU A 153 -23.28 -9.78 -13.67
C GLU A 153 -24.02 -8.45 -13.81
N VAL A 154 -23.40 -7.51 -14.51
CA VAL A 154 -24.00 -6.20 -14.78
C VAL A 154 -24.40 -6.15 -16.24
N THR A 155 -25.69 -5.90 -16.49
CA THR A 155 -26.22 -5.80 -17.85
C THR A 155 -25.89 -4.44 -18.49
N PRO A 156 -25.78 -4.36 -19.84
CA PRO A 156 -25.61 -3.08 -20.54
C PRO A 156 -26.74 -2.08 -20.26
N GLU A 157 -27.92 -2.55 -19.94
CA GLU A 157 -29.07 -1.70 -19.58
C GLU A 157 -28.87 -1.06 -18.20
N GLU A 158 -28.43 -1.82 -17.21
CA GLU A 158 -28.12 -1.30 -15.87
C GLU A 158 -27.01 -0.25 -15.93
N VAL A 159 -25.97 -0.48 -16.74
CA VAL A 159 -24.91 0.52 -16.97
C VAL A 159 -25.47 1.80 -17.56
N ARG A 160 -26.36 1.72 -18.57
CA ARG A 160 -27.00 2.89 -19.16
C ARG A 160 -27.88 3.62 -18.16
N ASN A 161 -28.67 2.89 -17.40
CA ASN A 161 -29.57 3.46 -16.39
C ASN A 161 -28.75 4.18 -15.30
N PHE A 162 -27.69 3.58 -14.82
CA PHE A 162 -26.77 4.20 -13.86
C PHE A 162 -26.14 5.47 -14.43
N PHE A 163 -25.58 5.41 -15.64
CA PHE A 163 -24.98 6.57 -16.30
C PHE A 163 -25.99 7.72 -16.52
N ASN A 164 -27.21 7.38 -16.93
CA ASN A 164 -28.26 8.37 -17.15
C ASN A 164 -28.80 8.99 -15.85
N ALA A 165 -28.67 8.29 -14.72
CA ALA A 165 -29.05 8.80 -13.41
C ALA A 165 -28.04 9.84 -12.86
N ILE A 166 -26.79 9.86 -13.38
CA ILE A 166 -25.79 10.88 -13.00
C ILE A 166 -26.25 12.23 -13.55
N PRO A 167 -26.30 13.30 -12.72
CA PRO A 167 -26.58 14.66 -13.21
C PRO A 167 -25.67 15.04 -14.36
N ALA A 168 -26.18 15.81 -15.33
CA ALA A 168 -25.45 16.10 -16.58
C ALA A 168 -24.12 16.87 -16.34
N ASP A 169 -24.08 17.68 -15.30
CA ASP A 169 -22.90 18.46 -14.85
C ASP A 169 -21.85 17.62 -14.12
N GLU A 170 -22.25 16.46 -13.57
CA GLU A 170 -21.36 15.53 -12.89
C GLU A 170 -20.90 14.37 -13.79
N ARG A 171 -21.46 14.24 -15.00
CA ARG A 171 -21.07 13.17 -15.92
C ARG A 171 -19.63 13.32 -16.39
N PRO A 172 -18.83 12.25 -16.41
CA PRO A 172 -17.49 12.31 -16.94
C PRO A 172 -17.54 12.67 -18.45
N HIS A 173 -16.77 13.70 -18.82
CA HIS A 173 -16.57 14.07 -20.22
C HIS A 173 -15.31 13.40 -20.76
N PHE A 174 -15.49 12.52 -21.73
CA PHE A 174 -14.38 11.91 -22.44
C PHE A 174 -14.05 12.75 -23.66
N GLY A 175 -12.76 13.06 -23.84
CA GLY A 175 -12.27 13.68 -25.06
C GLY A 175 -12.35 12.71 -26.25
N THR A 176 -12.06 13.21 -27.44
CA THR A 176 -11.96 12.37 -28.64
C THR A 176 -10.77 11.43 -28.48
N GLU A 177 -11.02 10.14 -28.49
CA GLU A 177 -9.98 9.10 -28.52
C GLU A 177 -9.81 8.63 -29.96
N LEU A 178 -8.55 8.50 -30.39
CA LEU A 178 -8.20 8.01 -31.72
C LEU A 178 -7.39 6.72 -31.52
N GLU A 179 -7.89 5.63 -32.10
CA GLU A 179 -7.12 4.40 -32.23
C GLU A 179 -6.31 4.45 -33.51
N ILE A 180 -4.99 4.46 -33.39
CA ILE A 180 -4.07 4.52 -34.53
C ILE A 180 -3.36 3.18 -34.63
N ALA A 181 -3.54 2.50 -35.76
CA ALA A 181 -2.80 1.30 -36.10
C ALA A 181 -1.81 1.60 -37.23
N GLN A 182 -0.61 1.05 -37.12
CA GLN A 182 0.42 1.16 -38.14
C GLN A 182 0.83 -0.25 -38.61
N ILE A 183 0.81 -0.46 -39.92
CA ILE A 183 1.38 -1.66 -40.52
C ILE A 183 2.79 -1.33 -40.99
N VAL A 184 3.79 -1.91 -40.32
CA VAL A 184 5.19 -1.74 -40.72
C VAL A 184 5.64 -2.96 -41.50
N VAL A 185 6.03 -2.75 -42.75
CA VAL A 185 6.62 -3.79 -43.58
C VAL A 185 8.10 -3.47 -43.74
N ASN A 186 8.96 -4.26 -43.18
CA ASN A 186 10.40 -4.17 -43.38
C ASN A 186 10.79 -5.01 -44.61
N PRO A 187 11.13 -4.37 -45.74
CA PRO A 187 11.53 -5.13 -46.90
C PRO A 187 12.87 -5.83 -46.65
N VAL A 188 12.88 -7.14 -46.84
CA VAL A 188 14.13 -7.96 -46.82
C VAL A 188 14.61 -8.11 -48.25
N ALA A 189 15.86 -7.75 -48.50
CA ALA A 189 16.45 -7.92 -49.83
C ALA A 189 16.42 -9.45 -50.21
N PRO A 190 15.90 -9.78 -51.37
CA PRO A 190 15.88 -11.18 -51.83
C PRO A 190 17.30 -11.71 -51.92
N PRO A 191 17.55 -12.99 -51.62
CA PRO A 191 18.88 -13.60 -51.65
C PRO A 191 19.62 -13.44 -52.98
N SER A 192 18.89 -13.39 -54.08
CA SER A 192 19.45 -13.12 -55.42
C SER A 192 20.01 -11.72 -55.60
N ALA A 193 19.44 -10.72 -54.92
CA ALA A 193 19.96 -9.36 -54.95
C ALA A 193 21.23 -9.22 -54.09
N VAL A 194 21.22 -9.87 -52.93
CA VAL A 194 22.40 -9.94 -52.07
C VAL A 194 23.58 -10.60 -52.79
N GLN A 195 23.31 -11.73 -53.47
CA GLN A 195 24.34 -12.47 -54.19
C GLN A 195 24.94 -11.62 -55.36
N LYS A 196 24.12 -10.91 -56.11
CA LYS A 196 24.63 -9.97 -57.16
C LYS A 196 25.58 -8.91 -56.62
N VAL A 197 25.29 -8.38 -55.43
CA VAL A 197 26.18 -7.39 -54.81
C VAL A 197 27.48 -8.06 -54.34
N ILE A 198 27.42 -9.27 -53.82
CA ILE A 198 28.61 -10.06 -53.41
C ILE A 198 29.49 -10.33 -54.65
N ASP A 199 28.88 -10.78 -55.74
CA ASP A 199 29.60 -11.07 -56.98
C ASP A 199 30.28 -9.81 -57.53
N LEU A 200 29.56 -8.69 -57.57
CA LEU A 200 30.13 -7.38 -58.00
C LEU A 200 31.30 -6.95 -57.08
N LEU A 201 31.18 -7.10 -55.78
CA LEU A 201 32.27 -6.77 -54.85
C LEU A 201 33.49 -7.68 -55.03
N ASN A 202 33.29 -8.97 -55.34
CA ASN A 202 34.37 -9.90 -55.63
C ASN A 202 35.08 -9.55 -56.96
N ASP A 203 34.34 -9.15 -58.00
CA ASP A 203 34.90 -8.71 -59.27
C ASP A 203 35.75 -7.41 -59.09
N ILE A 204 35.25 -6.43 -58.35
CA ILE A 204 36.00 -5.22 -57.99
C ILE A 204 37.25 -5.56 -57.19
N LYS A 205 37.16 -6.47 -56.23
CA LYS A 205 38.30 -6.92 -55.44
C LYS A 205 39.36 -7.54 -56.33
N LYS A 206 38.96 -8.39 -57.28
CA LYS A 206 39.87 -9.04 -58.22
C LYS A 206 40.56 -7.99 -59.11
N ASP A 207 39.79 -7.00 -59.64
CA ASP A 207 40.35 -5.95 -60.47
C ASP A 207 41.39 -5.11 -59.70
N VAL A 208 41.14 -4.81 -58.41
CA VAL A 208 42.09 -4.09 -57.57
C VAL A 208 43.36 -4.93 -57.29
N GLU A 209 43.21 -6.23 -57.04
CA GLU A 209 44.35 -7.12 -56.82
C GLU A 209 45.20 -7.37 -58.05
N GLU A 210 44.58 -7.47 -59.24
CA GLU A 210 45.28 -7.77 -60.54
C GLU A 210 45.80 -6.52 -61.22
N ASN A 211 45.12 -5.37 -61.13
CA ASN A 211 45.43 -4.17 -61.88
C ASN A 211 45.99 -3.03 -61.02
N GLY A 212 46.09 -3.17 -59.74
CA GLY A 212 46.81 -2.23 -58.87
C GLY A 212 46.18 -0.85 -58.77
N MET A 213 44.82 -0.75 -58.75
CA MET A 213 44.13 0.51 -58.50
C MET A 213 44.05 0.82 -57.01
#